data_f42bd169454e22f8d2921b0621a1bbeb
#
_entry.id   f42bd169454e22f8d2921b0621a1bbeb
#
_cell.length_a   1.000
_cell.length_b   1.000
_cell.length_c   1.000
_cell.angle_alpha   90.00
_cell.angle_beta   90.00
_cell.angle_gamma   90.00
#
_symmetry.space_group_name_H-M   'P 1'
#
loop_
_entity.id
_entity.type
_entity.pdbx_description
1 polymer ?
#
loop_
_entity_poly.entity_id
_entity_poly.type
_entity_poly.pdbx_seq_one_letter_code
_entity_poly.pdbx_strand_id
1 'polypeptide(L)'
;MKKHARSLNANEILELIFVYLTEVSSLRNFDDIIGVLAGMGRALTSSDRCTVWVVSDDKTKIWTKVAHGMDAIELPISSGIVGASITQQQKIIIDDVYKDKRFNSEIDKQTGYKTKSMMVIPMFDNDDEIIGAFQVINHQGERGIFDERDMQRLMLTSTYAAETLVSSKLTHEVEETQREVVFTMGAVGESRSKETGNHVRRVAEYSKILALAYGLSVQEAELLKQASPMHDIGKVAIPDSILNKPGRFNAQERKIMDTHAELGYSMIKNSERPLLKAAAIVAYEHHEKWDGTGYPNKLSGEGIHIYGRITALADVFDALGSDRVYKRAWDDERIFKLFKEERGKHFDPQLIDMFFDNLDAVYEVRETFQDKFQEVKEDDSHLESIKILGAYGTKAKGFGTSAFLLDKHSVIDAGNLLDAMDDDCAFIENIWVTHSHLDHIADIAYVLDNYFSLRTKTLKVMAKVQTIEAIKKHYLNDLIWPDFSKIKLDNSQKYALEYVEIECGNNYHVDTDSTIAPFKTDHTVDSCGYIYKKNNRGIIITADTYSLETMIQHVEKDKEIKAMVIECSFPSEMEELAKASKHLTPKLLFHMLKKLKRDDVELYINHIKPIFI
;
A
#
# COMPACT_ATOMS: atom_id res chain seq x y z
N MET A 1 -24.40 -26.25 -49.85
CA MET A 1 -23.27 -26.09 -50.79
C MET A 1 -22.15 -25.37 -50.04
N LYS A 2 -21.08 -26.11 -49.65
CA LYS A 2 -19.88 -25.52 -49.05
C LYS A 2 -19.18 -24.72 -50.15
N LYS A 3 -19.11 -23.38 -50.03
CA LYS A 3 -18.22 -22.57 -50.85
C LYS A 3 -16.79 -22.93 -50.47
N HIS A 4 -16.07 -23.63 -51.32
CA HIS A 4 -14.65 -23.82 -51.17
C HIS A 4 -13.96 -22.46 -51.16
N ALA A 5 -13.12 -22.22 -50.16
CA ALA A 5 -12.36 -20.99 -50.06
C ALA A 5 -11.36 -20.91 -51.23
N ARG A 6 -11.54 -19.93 -52.11
CA ARG A 6 -10.65 -19.64 -53.26
C ARG A 6 -9.30 -19.18 -52.73
N SER A 7 -8.19 -19.66 -53.26
CA SER A 7 -6.86 -19.15 -52.94
C SER A 7 -6.78 -17.64 -53.22
N LEU A 8 -6.47 -16.86 -52.17
CA LEU A 8 -6.29 -15.40 -52.29
C LEU A 8 -5.10 -15.07 -53.19
N ASN A 9 -5.29 -14.14 -54.12
CA ASN A 9 -4.19 -13.59 -54.94
C ASN A 9 -3.43 -12.51 -54.16
N ALA A 10 -2.29 -12.05 -54.67
CA ALA A 10 -1.42 -11.08 -53.97
C ALA A 10 -2.13 -9.75 -53.67
N ASN A 11 -2.98 -9.25 -54.57
CA ASN A 11 -3.71 -8.01 -54.33
C ASN A 11 -4.79 -8.17 -53.26
N GLU A 12 -5.52 -9.29 -53.26
CA GLU A 12 -6.52 -9.60 -52.25
C GLU A 12 -5.87 -9.74 -50.85
N ILE A 13 -4.65 -10.29 -50.77
CA ILE A 13 -3.88 -10.39 -49.52
C ILE A 13 -3.51 -8.99 -49.02
N LEU A 14 -3.01 -8.11 -49.89
CA LEU A 14 -2.64 -6.74 -49.55
C LEU A 14 -3.85 -5.94 -49.07
N GLU A 15 -4.97 -5.99 -49.80
CA GLU A 15 -6.20 -5.31 -49.39
C GLU A 15 -6.68 -5.78 -48.00
N LEU A 16 -6.63 -7.08 -47.76
CA LEU A 16 -7.05 -7.65 -46.50
C LEU A 16 -6.12 -7.21 -45.34
N ILE A 17 -4.82 -7.18 -45.58
CA ILE A 17 -3.84 -6.66 -44.59
C ILE A 17 -4.16 -5.19 -44.32
N PHE A 18 -4.37 -4.33 -45.34
CA PHE A 18 -4.66 -2.91 -45.12
C PHE A 18 -5.93 -2.68 -44.30
N VAL A 19 -6.99 -3.47 -44.54
CA VAL A 19 -8.22 -3.37 -43.75
C VAL A 19 -7.95 -3.62 -42.28
N TYR A 20 -7.27 -4.73 -41.96
CA TYR A 20 -6.94 -5.08 -40.59
C TYR A 20 -5.96 -4.10 -39.93
N LEU A 21 -4.96 -3.59 -40.66
CA LEU A 21 -4.04 -2.58 -40.17
C LEU A 21 -4.76 -1.30 -39.78
N THR A 22 -5.73 -0.86 -40.61
CA THR A 22 -6.54 0.32 -40.33
C THR A 22 -7.42 0.11 -39.12
N GLU A 23 -8.01 -1.06 -38.96
CA GLU A 23 -8.83 -1.41 -37.80
C GLU A 23 -8.00 -1.42 -36.52
N VAL A 24 -6.87 -2.11 -36.50
CA VAL A 24 -5.94 -2.16 -35.35
C VAL A 24 -5.48 -0.77 -34.94
N SER A 25 -5.14 0.09 -35.88
CA SER A 25 -4.64 1.45 -35.60
C SER A 25 -5.67 2.34 -34.88
N SER A 26 -6.96 2.01 -34.97
CA SER A 26 -8.05 2.72 -34.29
C SER A 26 -8.32 2.20 -32.85
N LEU A 27 -7.77 1.04 -32.48
CA LEU A 27 -8.00 0.40 -31.20
C LEU A 27 -6.96 0.83 -30.16
N ARG A 28 -7.41 0.92 -28.91
CA ARG A 28 -6.55 1.19 -27.75
C ARG A 28 -6.58 0.05 -26.72
N ASN A 29 -7.62 -0.76 -26.75
CA ASN A 29 -7.78 -1.87 -25.84
C ASN A 29 -6.97 -3.08 -26.35
N PHE A 30 -6.13 -3.63 -25.48
CA PHE A 30 -5.26 -4.77 -25.81
C PHE A 30 -6.05 -6.01 -26.25
N ASP A 31 -7.20 -6.26 -25.64
CA ASP A 31 -8.05 -7.42 -25.94
C ASP A 31 -8.71 -7.29 -27.33
N ASP A 32 -9.15 -6.10 -27.70
CA ASP A 32 -9.72 -5.82 -29.03
C ASP A 32 -8.65 -5.99 -30.10
N ILE A 33 -7.43 -5.54 -29.83
CA ILE A 33 -6.28 -5.73 -30.74
C ILE A 33 -6.03 -7.22 -30.98
N ILE A 34 -5.99 -8.06 -29.93
CA ILE A 34 -5.85 -9.51 -30.05
C ILE A 34 -6.95 -10.09 -30.94
N GLY A 35 -8.19 -9.65 -30.75
CA GLY A 35 -9.34 -10.10 -31.55
C GLY A 35 -9.19 -9.82 -33.04
N VAL A 36 -8.79 -8.60 -33.37
CA VAL A 36 -8.59 -8.18 -34.77
C VAL A 36 -7.40 -8.92 -35.40
N LEU A 37 -6.30 -9.10 -34.66
CA LEU A 37 -5.13 -9.86 -35.12
C LEU A 37 -5.48 -11.34 -35.35
N ALA A 38 -6.28 -11.95 -34.47
CA ALA A 38 -6.78 -13.31 -34.67
C ALA A 38 -7.68 -13.39 -35.94
N GLY A 39 -8.53 -12.40 -36.17
CA GLY A 39 -9.33 -12.25 -37.38
C GLY A 39 -8.47 -12.21 -38.65
N MET A 40 -7.39 -11.41 -38.63
CA MET A 40 -6.43 -11.30 -39.73
C MET A 40 -5.73 -12.64 -40.01
N GLY A 41 -5.21 -13.31 -38.98
CA GLY A 41 -4.56 -14.62 -39.11
C GLY A 41 -5.51 -15.67 -39.71
N ARG A 42 -6.77 -15.69 -39.23
CA ARG A 42 -7.82 -16.56 -39.78
C ARG A 42 -8.10 -16.32 -41.25
N ALA A 43 -8.26 -15.06 -41.64
CA ALA A 43 -8.58 -14.71 -43.00
C ALA A 43 -7.44 -15.01 -43.98
N LEU A 44 -6.21 -14.68 -43.63
CA LEU A 44 -5.03 -14.88 -44.47
C LEU A 44 -4.68 -16.35 -44.69
N THR A 45 -4.97 -17.21 -43.74
CA THR A 45 -4.69 -18.65 -43.81
C THR A 45 -5.90 -19.49 -44.19
N SER A 46 -7.04 -18.86 -44.44
CA SER A 46 -8.30 -19.57 -44.68
C SER A 46 -8.60 -20.64 -43.62
N SER A 47 -8.27 -20.38 -42.36
CA SER A 47 -8.53 -21.27 -41.26
C SER A 47 -9.94 -21.10 -40.69
N ASP A 48 -10.46 -22.13 -40.02
CA ASP A 48 -11.76 -22.06 -39.35
C ASP A 48 -11.68 -21.17 -38.11
N ARG A 49 -10.61 -21.35 -37.33
CA ARG A 49 -10.34 -20.53 -36.12
C ARG A 49 -8.89 -20.10 -36.07
N CYS A 50 -8.68 -18.97 -35.45
CA CYS A 50 -7.36 -18.47 -35.10
C CYS A 50 -7.38 -17.98 -33.65
N THR A 51 -6.32 -18.26 -32.92
CA THR A 51 -6.10 -17.81 -31.55
C THR A 51 -4.72 -17.17 -31.47
N VAL A 52 -4.65 -16.01 -30.83
CA VAL A 52 -3.40 -15.35 -30.44
C VAL A 52 -3.15 -15.64 -28.98
N TRP A 53 -2.08 -16.34 -28.71
CA TRP A 53 -1.62 -16.64 -27.36
C TRP A 53 -0.55 -15.64 -26.95
N VAL A 54 -0.65 -15.13 -25.73
CA VAL A 54 0.31 -14.19 -25.14
C VAL A 54 1.01 -14.84 -23.98
N VAL A 55 2.32 -14.68 -23.87
CA VAL A 55 3.12 -15.17 -22.73
C VAL A 55 2.97 -14.18 -21.57
N SER A 56 2.77 -14.70 -20.35
CA SER A 56 2.75 -13.90 -19.13
C SER A 56 4.11 -13.28 -18.80
N ASP A 57 4.14 -12.18 -18.05
CA ASP A 57 5.37 -11.45 -17.72
C ASP A 57 6.38 -12.30 -16.94
N ASP A 58 5.89 -13.20 -16.09
CA ASP A 58 6.72 -14.17 -15.35
C ASP A 58 7.19 -15.37 -16.18
N LYS A 59 6.78 -15.41 -17.48
CA LYS A 59 7.10 -16.47 -18.44
C LYS A 59 6.68 -17.88 -17.96
N THR A 60 5.68 -17.99 -17.09
CA THR A 60 5.20 -19.28 -16.58
C THR A 60 3.95 -19.79 -17.30
N LYS A 61 3.18 -18.87 -17.89
CA LYS A 61 1.87 -19.15 -18.48
C LYS A 61 1.73 -18.58 -19.88
N ILE A 62 0.74 -19.11 -20.61
CA ILE A 62 0.20 -18.52 -21.84
C ILE A 62 -1.29 -18.28 -21.64
N TRP A 63 -1.77 -17.18 -22.16
CA TRP A 63 -3.18 -16.82 -22.05
C TRP A 63 -3.72 -16.24 -23.35
N THR A 64 -5.04 -16.27 -23.52
CA THR A 64 -5.78 -15.62 -24.58
C THR A 64 -7.16 -15.21 -24.10
N LYS A 65 -7.65 -14.07 -24.57
CA LYS A 65 -9.03 -13.63 -24.28
C LYS A 65 -10.00 -13.91 -25.41
N VAL A 66 -9.51 -14.22 -26.59
CA VAL A 66 -10.36 -14.43 -27.77
C VAL A 66 -10.09 -15.82 -28.34
N ALA A 67 -10.73 -16.80 -27.74
CA ALA A 67 -11.05 -18.04 -28.46
C ALA A 67 -12.52 -17.93 -28.92
N HIS A 68 -12.79 -17.97 -30.21
CA HIS A 68 -14.16 -17.80 -30.76
C HIS A 68 -15.17 -18.67 -29.98
N GLY A 69 -15.97 -18.02 -29.11
CA GLY A 69 -17.04 -18.67 -28.33
C GLY A 69 -16.64 -19.26 -26.96
N MET A 70 -15.50 -18.88 -26.40
CA MET A 70 -15.06 -19.31 -25.06
C MET A 70 -14.54 -18.10 -24.28
N ASP A 71 -14.64 -18.15 -22.94
CA ASP A 71 -14.02 -17.19 -22.03
C ASP A 71 -12.48 -17.24 -22.09
N ALA A 72 -11.81 -16.26 -21.50
CA ALA A 72 -10.36 -16.20 -21.39
C ALA A 72 -9.76 -17.54 -20.90
N ILE A 73 -8.77 -18.05 -21.63
CA ILE A 73 -8.09 -19.30 -21.30
C ILE A 73 -6.68 -18.98 -20.83
N GLU A 74 -6.28 -19.54 -19.70
CA GLU A 74 -4.93 -19.48 -19.18
C GLU A 74 -4.37 -20.89 -18.99
N LEU A 75 -3.16 -21.14 -19.48
CA LEU A 75 -2.52 -22.47 -19.46
C LEU A 75 -1.04 -22.32 -19.08
N PRO A 76 -0.40 -23.35 -18.48
CA PRO A 76 1.04 -23.39 -18.33
C PRO A 76 1.77 -23.20 -19.67
N ILE A 77 2.90 -22.50 -19.68
CA ILE A 77 3.65 -22.17 -20.91
C ILE A 77 4.05 -23.38 -21.75
N SER A 78 4.22 -24.55 -21.13
CA SER A 78 4.58 -25.80 -21.81
C SER A 78 3.37 -26.57 -22.35
N SER A 79 2.14 -26.07 -22.23
CA SER A 79 0.93 -26.81 -22.53
C SER A 79 0.71 -27.04 -24.02
N GLY A 80 0.54 -28.29 -24.40
CA GLY A 80 0.09 -28.68 -25.73
C GLY A 80 1.06 -28.35 -26.88
N ILE A 81 0.51 -28.21 -28.08
CA ILE A 81 1.28 -27.90 -29.31
C ILE A 81 1.74 -26.44 -29.27
N VAL A 82 0.94 -25.53 -28.72
CA VAL A 82 1.30 -24.13 -28.58
C VAL A 82 2.49 -23.96 -27.63
N GLY A 83 2.44 -24.59 -26.45
CA GLY A 83 3.54 -24.55 -25.50
C GLY A 83 4.82 -25.20 -26.08
N ALA A 84 4.70 -26.25 -26.88
CA ALA A 84 5.85 -26.83 -27.57
C ALA A 84 6.45 -25.87 -28.61
N SER A 85 5.62 -25.13 -29.36
CA SER A 85 6.10 -24.12 -30.32
C SER A 85 6.84 -22.98 -29.61
N ILE A 86 6.28 -22.47 -28.49
CA ILE A 86 6.86 -21.42 -27.68
C ILE A 86 8.18 -21.86 -27.04
N THR A 87 8.20 -23.00 -26.34
CA THR A 87 9.39 -23.46 -25.60
C THR A 87 10.53 -23.89 -26.48
N GLN A 88 10.23 -24.46 -27.66
CA GLN A 88 11.22 -24.86 -28.65
C GLN A 88 11.55 -23.77 -29.67
N GLN A 89 10.80 -22.67 -29.63
CA GLN A 89 10.92 -21.56 -30.59
C GLN A 89 10.79 -21.99 -32.05
N GLN A 90 9.92 -22.99 -32.29
CA GLN A 90 9.78 -23.63 -33.61
C GLN A 90 8.36 -23.47 -34.14
N LYS A 91 8.27 -23.25 -35.44
CA LYS A 91 7.02 -23.34 -36.21
C LYS A 91 6.58 -24.77 -36.30
N ILE A 92 5.30 -25.05 -36.10
CA ILE A 92 4.75 -26.40 -36.10
C ILE A 92 3.55 -26.43 -37.05
N ILE A 93 3.58 -27.36 -38.01
CA ILE A 93 2.42 -27.69 -38.88
C ILE A 93 2.06 -29.16 -38.63
N ILE A 94 0.78 -29.44 -38.42
CA ILE A 94 0.25 -30.75 -38.14
C ILE A 94 -1.00 -30.98 -38.98
N ASP A 95 -0.95 -32.01 -39.85
CA ASP A 95 -2.05 -32.37 -40.73
C ASP A 95 -3.17 -33.15 -40.02
N ASP A 96 -2.82 -33.91 -38.97
CA ASP A 96 -3.74 -34.68 -38.14
C ASP A 96 -3.32 -34.60 -36.67
N VAL A 97 -3.98 -33.71 -35.93
CA VAL A 97 -3.60 -33.41 -34.51
C VAL A 97 -3.79 -34.62 -33.60
N TYR A 98 -4.71 -35.56 -33.94
CA TYR A 98 -4.94 -36.74 -33.10
C TYR A 98 -3.80 -37.75 -33.17
N LYS A 99 -2.88 -37.63 -34.13
CA LYS A 99 -1.65 -38.43 -34.20
C LYS A 99 -0.48 -37.82 -33.43
N ASP A 100 -0.59 -36.54 -33.01
CA ASP A 100 0.46 -35.87 -32.23
C ASP A 100 0.21 -36.03 -30.74
N LYS A 101 1.20 -36.60 -30.04
CA LYS A 101 1.11 -36.87 -28.59
C LYS A 101 0.99 -35.61 -27.72
N ARG A 102 1.34 -34.43 -28.25
CA ARG A 102 1.25 -33.13 -27.56
C ARG A 102 -0.18 -32.58 -27.60
N PHE A 103 -1.04 -33.09 -28.47
CA PHE A 103 -2.41 -32.59 -28.61
C PHE A 103 -3.27 -32.97 -27.41
N ASN A 104 -3.88 -31.97 -26.77
CA ASN A 104 -4.87 -32.20 -25.72
C ASN A 104 -6.29 -32.23 -26.31
N SER A 105 -6.87 -33.41 -26.38
CA SER A 105 -8.22 -33.63 -26.94
C SER A 105 -9.37 -33.28 -25.96
N GLU A 106 -9.08 -32.89 -24.72
CA GLU A 106 -10.13 -32.62 -23.73
C GLU A 106 -10.95 -31.37 -24.09
N ILE A 107 -10.32 -30.35 -24.67
CA ILE A 107 -11.01 -29.14 -25.14
C ILE A 107 -12.00 -29.50 -26.25
N ASP A 108 -11.59 -30.36 -27.20
CA ASP A 108 -12.48 -30.83 -28.26
C ASP A 108 -13.68 -31.62 -27.68
N LYS A 109 -13.46 -32.44 -26.65
CA LYS A 109 -14.53 -33.19 -25.98
C LYS A 109 -15.50 -32.27 -25.23
N GLN A 110 -14.99 -31.26 -24.53
CA GLN A 110 -15.82 -30.33 -23.76
C GLN A 110 -16.65 -29.41 -24.65
N THR A 111 -16.08 -28.96 -25.76
CA THR A 111 -16.73 -28.00 -26.68
C THR A 111 -17.52 -28.64 -27.80
N GLY A 112 -17.37 -29.96 -28.01
CA GLY A 112 -17.93 -30.66 -29.17
C GLY A 112 -17.27 -30.26 -30.49
N TYR A 113 -16.21 -29.48 -30.47
CA TYR A 113 -15.45 -29.09 -31.64
C TYR A 113 -14.48 -30.19 -32.04
N LYS A 114 -14.20 -30.35 -33.31
CA LYS A 114 -13.25 -31.34 -33.82
C LYS A 114 -12.09 -30.66 -34.54
N THR A 115 -10.97 -30.58 -33.87
CA THR A 115 -9.71 -30.12 -34.46
C THR A 115 -9.13 -31.20 -35.37
N LYS A 116 -8.75 -30.87 -36.59
CA LYS A 116 -8.14 -31.80 -37.56
C LYS A 116 -6.70 -31.39 -37.86
N SER A 117 -6.50 -30.24 -38.49
CA SER A 117 -5.20 -29.69 -38.83
C SER A 117 -4.88 -28.49 -37.98
N MET A 118 -3.61 -28.24 -37.69
CA MET A 118 -3.15 -27.14 -36.88
C MET A 118 -1.83 -26.59 -37.40
N MET A 119 -1.69 -25.28 -37.32
CA MET A 119 -0.40 -24.60 -37.52
C MET A 119 -0.19 -23.63 -36.36
N VAL A 120 1.01 -23.64 -35.79
CA VAL A 120 1.42 -22.73 -34.70
C VAL A 120 2.71 -22.03 -35.08
N ILE A 121 2.74 -20.70 -34.91
CA ILE A 121 3.92 -19.89 -35.19
C ILE A 121 4.21 -19.05 -33.95
N PRO A 122 5.43 -19.17 -33.36
CA PRO A 122 5.84 -18.33 -32.24
C PRO A 122 5.98 -16.86 -32.69
N MET A 123 5.68 -15.93 -31.78
CA MET A 123 5.84 -14.49 -31.94
C MET A 123 7.03 -14.00 -31.14
N PHE A 124 7.88 -13.21 -31.75
CA PHE A 124 9.07 -12.61 -31.12
C PHE A 124 8.98 -11.09 -31.19
N ASP A 125 9.50 -10.43 -30.19
CA ASP A 125 9.74 -8.99 -30.25
C ASP A 125 11.03 -8.64 -31.00
N ASN A 126 11.40 -7.36 -30.98
CA ASN A 126 12.58 -6.87 -31.68
C ASN A 126 13.93 -7.30 -31.03
N ASP A 127 13.89 -7.83 -29.81
CA ASP A 127 15.03 -8.34 -29.05
C ASP A 127 15.12 -9.88 -29.13
N ASP A 128 14.38 -10.51 -30.05
CA ASP A 128 14.25 -11.96 -30.23
C ASP A 128 13.67 -12.68 -29.00
N GLU A 129 12.99 -11.95 -28.09
CA GLU A 129 12.30 -12.54 -26.96
C GLU A 129 10.90 -13.04 -27.38
N ILE A 130 10.53 -14.21 -26.86
CA ILE A 130 9.24 -14.80 -27.18
C ILE A 130 8.12 -14.11 -26.37
N ILE A 131 7.14 -13.58 -27.07
CA ILE A 131 5.99 -12.86 -26.49
C ILE A 131 4.65 -13.61 -26.65
N GLY A 132 4.63 -14.65 -27.47
CA GLY A 132 3.39 -15.40 -27.70
C GLY A 132 3.48 -16.36 -28.87
N ALA A 133 2.30 -16.74 -29.38
CA ALA A 133 2.18 -17.55 -30.58
C ALA A 133 0.83 -17.34 -31.28
N PHE A 134 0.83 -17.44 -32.59
CA PHE A 134 -0.38 -17.63 -33.39
C PHE A 134 -0.69 -19.12 -33.52
N GLN A 135 -1.94 -19.49 -33.28
CA GLN A 135 -2.47 -20.81 -33.52
C GLN A 135 -3.65 -20.73 -34.50
N VAL A 136 -3.57 -21.38 -35.63
CA VAL A 136 -4.67 -21.57 -36.59
C VAL A 136 -5.05 -23.03 -36.68
N ILE A 137 -6.35 -23.30 -36.75
CA ILE A 137 -6.89 -24.66 -36.79
C ILE A 137 -7.90 -24.85 -37.90
N ASN A 138 -7.94 -26.04 -38.48
CA ASN A 138 -8.86 -26.53 -39.51
C ASN A 138 -8.86 -25.64 -40.77
N HIS A 139 -7.86 -25.87 -41.60
CA HIS A 139 -7.80 -25.22 -42.93
C HIS A 139 -9.05 -25.54 -43.78
N GLN A 140 -9.68 -24.49 -44.35
CA GLN A 140 -10.96 -24.60 -45.07
C GLN A 140 -10.81 -24.81 -46.59
N GLY A 141 -9.58 -24.84 -47.10
CA GLY A 141 -9.30 -25.12 -48.48
C GLY A 141 -9.51 -26.62 -48.86
N GLU A 142 -9.46 -26.94 -50.16
CA GLU A 142 -9.74 -28.28 -50.66
C GLU A 142 -8.89 -29.38 -50.01
N ARG A 143 -7.64 -29.09 -49.68
CA ARG A 143 -6.72 -30.06 -49.04
C ARG A 143 -7.00 -30.29 -47.57
N GLY A 144 -7.64 -29.32 -46.86
CA GLY A 144 -7.93 -29.40 -45.43
C GLY A 144 -6.70 -29.38 -44.51
N ILE A 145 -5.53 -29.04 -45.05
CA ILE A 145 -4.23 -28.99 -44.37
C ILE A 145 -3.54 -27.66 -44.71
N PHE A 146 -2.68 -27.17 -43.79
CA PHE A 146 -1.87 -25.99 -43.99
C PHE A 146 -0.62 -26.30 -44.81
N ASP A 147 -0.18 -25.34 -45.64
CA ASP A 147 1.04 -25.46 -46.45
C ASP A 147 2.06 -24.34 -46.13
N GLU A 148 3.19 -24.36 -46.82
CA GLU A 148 4.26 -23.36 -46.65
C GLU A 148 3.80 -21.93 -46.96
N ARG A 149 2.83 -21.76 -47.88
CA ARG A 149 2.28 -20.41 -48.23
C ARG A 149 1.44 -19.88 -47.07
N ASP A 150 0.63 -20.73 -46.44
CA ASP A 150 -0.13 -20.35 -45.24
C ASP A 150 0.82 -19.98 -44.11
N MET A 151 1.91 -20.71 -43.95
CA MET A 151 2.95 -20.39 -42.97
C MET A 151 3.59 -19.04 -43.23
N GLN A 152 3.97 -18.73 -44.46
CA GLN A 152 4.54 -17.44 -44.84
C GLN A 152 3.57 -16.28 -44.58
N ARG A 153 2.28 -16.44 -44.84
CA ARG A 153 1.24 -15.44 -44.57
C ARG A 153 1.07 -15.22 -43.07
N LEU A 154 1.00 -16.28 -42.31
CA LEU A 154 0.85 -16.20 -40.86
C LEU A 154 2.10 -15.61 -40.19
N MET A 155 3.30 -15.85 -40.74
CA MET A 155 4.54 -15.22 -40.28
C MET A 155 4.50 -13.70 -40.44
N LEU A 156 4.04 -13.18 -41.60
CA LEU A 156 3.88 -11.74 -41.78
C LEU A 156 2.91 -11.15 -40.74
N THR A 157 1.80 -11.84 -40.50
CA THR A 157 0.84 -11.47 -39.45
C THR A 157 1.47 -11.50 -38.06
N SER A 158 2.26 -12.55 -37.79
CA SER A 158 2.92 -12.74 -36.50
C SER A 158 3.91 -11.62 -36.18
N THR A 159 4.75 -11.20 -37.13
CA THR A 159 5.69 -10.10 -36.93
C THR A 159 4.96 -8.78 -36.65
N TYR A 160 3.96 -8.43 -37.46
CA TYR A 160 3.17 -7.23 -37.22
C TYR A 160 2.42 -7.26 -35.88
N ALA A 161 1.83 -8.41 -35.55
CA ALA A 161 1.13 -8.60 -34.30
C ALA A 161 2.08 -8.44 -33.09
N ALA A 162 3.28 -8.98 -33.17
CA ALA A 162 4.29 -8.84 -32.14
C ALA A 162 4.62 -7.37 -31.88
N GLU A 163 4.95 -6.59 -32.91
CA GLU A 163 5.22 -5.17 -32.77
C GLU A 163 4.04 -4.39 -32.19
N THR A 164 2.83 -4.70 -32.65
CA THR A 164 1.60 -4.03 -32.17
C THR A 164 1.33 -4.34 -30.69
N LEU A 165 1.43 -5.59 -30.30
CA LEU A 165 1.20 -6.02 -28.91
C LEU A 165 2.25 -5.44 -27.96
N VAL A 166 3.53 -5.45 -28.33
CA VAL A 166 4.61 -4.83 -27.55
C VAL A 166 4.38 -3.32 -27.43
N SER A 167 4.08 -2.63 -28.53
CA SER A 167 3.79 -1.19 -28.51
C SER A 167 2.59 -0.84 -27.64
N SER A 168 1.50 -1.61 -27.75
CA SER A 168 0.31 -1.43 -26.92
C SER A 168 0.61 -1.65 -25.44
N LYS A 169 1.37 -2.70 -25.09
CA LYS A 169 1.80 -3.01 -23.72
C LYS A 169 2.65 -1.87 -23.15
N LEU A 170 3.69 -1.44 -23.87
CA LEU A 170 4.55 -0.34 -23.44
C LEU A 170 3.77 0.97 -23.26
N THR A 171 2.83 1.26 -24.14
CA THR A 171 1.97 2.44 -24.01
C THR A 171 1.15 2.37 -22.73
N HIS A 172 0.57 1.22 -22.42
CA HIS A 172 -0.20 1.00 -21.19
C HIS A 172 0.67 1.12 -19.94
N GLU A 173 1.86 0.51 -19.93
CA GLU A 173 2.82 0.61 -18.83
C GLU A 173 3.27 2.06 -18.57
N VAL A 174 3.49 2.84 -19.64
CA VAL A 174 3.81 4.28 -19.52
C VAL A 174 2.64 5.04 -18.92
N GLU A 175 1.41 4.78 -19.36
CA GLU A 175 0.21 5.43 -18.81
C GLU A 175 0.00 5.07 -17.33
N GLU A 176 0.15 3.79 -16.97
CA GLU A 176 0.04 3.36 -15.56
C GLU A 176 1.14 3.98 -14.69
N THR A 177 2.39 3.98 -15.17
CA THR A 177 3.51 4.62 -14.47
C THR A 177 3.27 6.11 -14.27
N GLN A 178 2.75 6.80 -15.30
CA GLN A 178 2.40 8.22 -15.17
C GLN A 178 1.31 8.44 -14.12
N ARG A 179 0.29 7.60 -14.06
CA ARG A 179 -0.78 7.65 -13.05
C ARG A 179 -0.21 7.46 -11.65
N GLU A 180 0.63 6.44 -11.47
CA GLU A 180 1.26 6.14 -10.19
C GLU A 180 2.16 7.28 -9.71
N VAL A 181 2.97 7.85 -10.59
CA VAL A 181 3.83 9.00 -10.26
C VAL A 181 3.00 10.21 -9.84
N VAL A 182 1.95 10.58 -10.60
CA VAL A 182 1.10 11.73 -10.27
C VAL A 182 0.37 11.50 -8.95
N PHE A 183 -0.17 10.30 -8.74
CA PHE A 183 -0.81 9.94 -7.49
C PHE A 183 0.16 10.00 -6.30
N THR A 184 1.36 9.46 -6.46
CA THR A 184 2.41 9.49 -5.42
C THR A 184 2.84 10.92 -5.11
N MET A 185 2.96 11.80 -6.12
CA MET A 185 3.26 13.21 -5.91
C MET A 185 2.15 13.91 -5.11
N GLY A 186 0.88 13.61 -5.40
CA GLY A 186 -0.26 14.10 -4.62
C GLY A 186 -0.20 13.61 -3.16
N ALA A 187 0.03 12.31 -2.96
CA ALA A 187 0.17 11.72 -1.64
C ALA A 187 1.35 12.30 -0.84
N VAL A 188 2.48 12.60 -1.49
CA VAL A 188 3.63 13.30 -0.86
C VAL A 188 3.25 14.71 -0.43
N GLY A 189 2.45 15.44 -1.25
CA GLY A 189 1.91 16.75 -0.88
C GLY A 189 1.10 16.68 0.41
N GLU A 190 0.21 15.69 0.51
CA GLU A 190 -0.68 15.50 1.65
C GLU A 190 0.01 14.90 2.88
N SER A 191 1.02 14.05 2.70
CA SER A 191 1.72 13.40 3.82
C SER A 191 2.32 14.40 4.82
N ARG A 192 2.69 15.61 4.34
CA ARG A 192 3.18 16.69 5.20
C ARG A 192 2.08 17.35 6.04
N SER A 193 0.83 17.31 5.58
CA SER A 193 -0.33 17.87 6.29
C SER A 193 -1.07 16.86 7.17
N LYS A 194 -0.50 15.63 7.32
CA LYS A 194 -1.09 14.54 8.10
C LYS A 194 -2.46 14.06 7.57
N GLU A 195 -2.71 14.26 6.30
CA GLU A 195 -3.85 13.65 5.61
C GLU A 195 -3.49 12.25 5.08
N THR A 196 -4.47 11.36 5.00
CA THR A 196 -4.21 9.96 4.64
C THR A 196 -4.10 9.79 3.13
N GLY A 197 -3.33 8.80 2.65
CA GLY A 197 -3.28 8.46 1.23
C GLY A 197 -4.65 8.04 0.66
N ASN A 198 -5.59 7.60 1.50
CA ASN A 198 -6.95 7.27 1.08
C ASN A 198 -7.80 8.53 0.81
N HIS A 199 -7.56 9.66 1.50
CA HIS A 199 -8.16 10.95 1.16
C HIS A 199 -7.96 11.27 -0.33
N VAL A 200 -6.73 11.22 -0.79
CA VAL A 200 -6.37 11.51 -2.19
C VAL A 200 -7.12 10.58 -3.16
N ARG A 201 -7.25 9.29 -2.81
CA ARG A 201 -8.01 8.31 -3.61
C ARG A 201 -9.50 8.62 -3.64
N ARG A 202 -10.09 8.93 -2.49
CA ARG A 202 -11.51 9.25 -2.41
C ARG A 202 -11.86 10.53 -3.17
N VAL A 203 -11.06 11.59 -3.01
CA VAL A 203 -11.24 12.84 -3.77
C VAL A 203 -11.16 12.59 -5.28
N ALA A 204 -10.26 11.70 -5.74
CA ALA A 204 -10.16 11.32 -7.13
C ALA A 204 -11.43 10.63 -7.66
N GLU A 205 -11.94 9.64 -6.93
CA GLU A 205 -13.16 8.91 -7.32
C GLU A 205 -14.40 9.79 -7.26
N TYR A 206 -14.58 10.60 -6.21
CA TYR A 206 -15.68 11.57 -6.14
C TYR A 206 -15.65 12.55 -7.29
N SER A 207 -14.46 13.05 -7.66
CA SER A 207 -14.29 13.95 -8.79
C SER A 207 -14.73 13.30 -10.10
N LYS A 208 -14.44 12.02 -10.31
CA LYS A 208 -14.91 11.28 -11.51
C LYS A 208 -16.43 11.12 -11.51
N ILE A 209 -17.03 10.71 -10.40
CA ILE A 209 -18.49 10.55 -10.27
C ILE A 209 -19.19 11.86 -10.60
N LEU A 210 -18.76 12.96 -10.00
CA LEU A 210 -19.34 14.28 -10.21
C LEU A 210 -19.13 14.79 -11.65
N ALA A 211 -17.97 14.51 -12.25
CA ALA A 211 -17.69 14.87 -13.64
C ALA A 211 -18.62 14.16 -14.62
N LEU A 212 -18.84 12.86 -14.45
CA LEU A 212 -19.77 12.09 -15.27
C LEU A 212 -21.22 12.56 -15.06
N ALA A 213 -21.62 12.80 -13.82
CA ALA A 213 -22.95 13.33 -13.49
C ALA A 213 -23.18 14.72 -14.11
N TYR A 214 -22.15 15.56 -14.16
CA TYR A 214 -22.21 16.89 -14.79
C TYR A 214 -22.33 16.82 -16.33
N GLY A 215 -22.02 15.66 -16.93
CA GLY A 215 -22.09 15.43 -18.37
C GLY A 215 -20.76 15.61 -19.12
N LEU A 216 -19.64 15.59 -18.40
CA LEU A 216 -18.33 15.51 -19.04
C LEU A 216 -18.15 14.14 -19.71
N SER A 217 -17.33 14.09 -20.77
CA SER A 217 -16.99 12.83 -21.41
C SER A 217 -16.26 11.88 -20.46
N VAL A 218 -16.29 10.58 -20.74
CA VAL A 218 -15.57 9.57 -19.95
C VAL A 218 -14.06 9.89 -19.90
N GLN A 219 -13.49 10.40 -21.00
CA GLN A 219 -12.08 10.79 -21.06
C GLN A 219 -11.78 12.00 -20.16
N GLU A 220 -12.65 13.02 -20.14
CA GLU A 220 -12.48 14.19 -19.27
C GLU A 220 -12.67 13.83 -17.79
N ALA A 221 -13.64 12.98 -17.47
CA ALA A 221 -13.85 12.50 -16.12
C ALA A 221 -12.67 11.67 -15.60
N GLU A 222 -12.10 10.82 -16.46
CA GLU A 222 -10.88 10.05 -16.12
C GLU A 222 -9.66 10.96 -15.96
N LEU A 223 -9.52 11.97 -16.82
CA LEU A 223 -8.47 12.98 -16.71
C LEU A 223 -8.56 13.75 -15.39
N LEU A 224 -9.76 14.16 -14.98
CA LEU A 224 -9.98 14.84 -13.71
C LEU A 224 -9.69 13.93 -12.52
N LYS A 225 -10.11 12.66 -12.57
CA LYS A 225 -9.75 11.65 -11.55
C LYS A 225 -8.25 11.58 -11.34
N GLN A 226 -7.47 11.59 -12.42
CA GLN A 226 -6.01 11.51 -12.35
C GLN A 226 -5.36 12.84 -11.91
N ALA A 227 -5.99 13.98 -12.16
CA ALA A 227 -5.47 15.31 -11.87
C ALA A 227 -5.78 15.78 -10.44
N SER A 228 -6.96 15.44 -9.91
CA SER A 228 -7.44 15.92 -8.60
C SER A 228 -6.54 15.52 -7.41
N PRO A 229 -5.78 14.42 -7.42
CA PRO A 229 -4.76 14.13 -6.41
C PRO A 229 -3.74 15.25 -6.18
N MET A 230 -3.52 16.09 -7.18
CA MET A 230 -2.52 17.15 -7.13
C MET A 230 -3.07 18.49 -6.62
N HIS A 231 -4.33 18.55 -6.13
CA HIS A 231 -4.95 19.81 -5.69
C HIS A 231 -4.10 20.54 -4.65
N ASP A 232 -3.53 19.81 -3.73
CA ASP A 232 -2.77 20.31 -2.59
C ASP A 232 -1.24 20.20 -2.71
N ILE A 233 -0.71 19.91 -3.91
CA ILE A 233 0.75 19.74 -4.14
C ILE A 233 1.57 20.94 -3.66
N GLY A 234 1.01 22.13 -3.69
CA GLY A 234 1.68 23.35 -3.23
C GLY A 234 1.94 23.40 -1.72
N LYS A 235 1.31 22.53 -0.92
CA LYS A 235 1.60 22.40 0.52
C LYS A 235 3.06 22.01 0.78
N VAL A 236 3.75 21.39 -0.19
CA VAL A 236 5.18 21.06 -0.06
C VAL A 236 6.07 22.30 0.14
N ALA A 237 5.63 23.48 -0.31
CA ALA A 237 6.35 24.74 -0.15
C ALA A 237 5.92 25.57 1.08
N ILE A 238 4.91 25.12 1.81
CA ILE A 238 4.47 25.78 3.05
C ILE A 238 5.40 25.39 4.20
N PRO A 239 5.87 26.37 5.03
CA PRO A 239 6.70 26.07 6.20
C PRO A 239 5.98 25.16 7.20
N ASP A 240 6.68 24.18 7.78
CA ASP A 240 6.12 23.24 8.76
C ASP A 240 5.50 23.93 9.98
N SER A 241 6.07 25.02 10.43
CA SER A 241 5.55 25.81 11.54
C SER A 241 4.14 26.40 11.29
N ILE A 242 3.71 26.48 10.02
CA ILE A 242 2.38 26.90 9.62
C ILE A 242 1.55 25.68 9.25
N LEU A 243 2.09 24.80 8.38
CA LEU A 243 1.38 23.63 7.87
C LEU A 243 0.86 22.74 9.02
N ASN A 244 1.73 22.47 10.00
CA ASN A 244 1.46 21.58 11.14
C ASN A 244 1.12 22.33 12.43
N LYS A 245 0.75 23.62 12.33
CA LYS A 245 0.43 24.42 13.53
C LYS A 245 -0.77 23.84 14.27
N PRO A 246 -0.64 23.48 15.55
CA PRO A 246 -1.78 23.12 16.37
C PRO A 246 -2.65 24.36 16.66
N GLY A 247 -3.90 24.32 16.20
CA GLY A 247 -4.88 25.37 16.44
C GLY A 247 -5.17 26.30 15.24
N ARG A 248 -5.80 27.44 15.49
CA ARG A 248 -6.25 28.34 14.41
C ARG A 248 -5.10 29.21 13.89
N PHE A 249 -5.06 29.43 12.60
CA PHE A 249 -4.15 30.39 11.97
C PHE A 249 -4.51 31.84 12.37
N ASN A 250 -3.49 32.65 12.63
CA ASN A 250 -3.67 34.09 12.62
C ASN A 250 -3.77 34.63 11.18
N ALA A 251 -4.05 35.92 11.01
CA ALA A 251 -4.27 36.52 9.69
C ALA A 251 -3.05 36.45 8.75
N GLN A 252 -1.82 36.46 9.28
CA GLN A 252 -0.60 36.33 8.48
C GLN A 252 -0.33 34.89 8.09
N GLU A 253 -0.46 33.96 9.02
CA GLU A 253 -0.31 32.52 8.79
C GLU A 253 -1.36 32.02 7.78
N ARG A 254 -2.60 32.50 7.90
CA ARG A 254 -3.66 32.18 6.93
C ARG A 254 -3.28 32.63 5.52
N LYS A 255 -2.74 33.83 5.37
CA LYS A 255 -2.26 34.31 4.06
C LYS A 255 -1.16 33.42 3.48
N ILE A 256 -0.24 32.95 4.33
CA ILE A 256 0.84 32.04 3.87
C ILE A 256 0.24 30.68 3.49
N MET A 257 -0.65 30.12 4.30
CA MET A 257 -1.34 28.86 3.97
C MET A 257 -2.10 28.98 2.64
N ASP A 258 -2.84 30.06 2.42
CA ASP A 258 -3.63 30.27 1.19
C ASP A 258 -2.76 30.34 -0.09
N THR A 259 -1.44 30.57 0.04
CA THR A 259 -0.51 30.57 -1.12
C THR A 259 -0.27 29.20 -1.70
N HIS A 260 -0.63 28.09 -1.04
CA HIS A 260 -0.37 26.74 -1.59
C HIS A 260 -1.06 26.54 -2.95
N ALA A 261 -2.23 27.12 -3.16
CA ALA A 261 -2.92 27.04 -4.46
C ALA A 261 -2.11 27.67 -5.60
N GLU A 262 -1.55 28.87 -5.37
CA GLU A 262 -0.70 29.56 -6.34
C GLU A 262 0.66 28.87 -6.51
N LEU A 263 1.25 28.38 -5.42
CA LEU A 263 2.52 27.64 -5.44
C LEU A 263 2.36 26.32 -6.21
N GLY A 264 1.30 25.55 -5.95
CA GLY A 264 1.00 24.33 -6.69
C GLY A 264 0.81 24.56 -8.18
N TYR A 265 0.03 25.57 -8.55
CA TYR A 265 -0.10 26.01 -9.95
C TYR A 265 1.27 26.35 -10.56
N SER A 266 2.08 27.15 -9.87
CA SER A 266 3.37 27.61 -10.37
C SER A 266 4.37 26.46 -10.61
N MET A 267 4.27 25.38 -9.86
CA MET A 267 5.12 24.18 -10.03
C MET A 267 4.78 23.42 -11.32
N ILE A 268 3.52 23.45 -11.77
CA ILE A 268 3.03 22.55 -12.81
C ILE A 268 2.67 23.29 -14.12
N LYS A 269 2.32 24.57 -14.07
CA LYS A 269 1.74 25.36 -15.18
C LYS A 269 2.50 25.34 -16.51
N ASN A 270 3.80 25.07 -16.49
CA ASN A 270 4.64 25.08 -17.70
C ASN A 270 4.57 23.78 -18.51
N SER A 271 3.84 22.79 -18.04
CA SER A 271 3.70 21.52 -18.76
C SER A 271 2.66 21.62 -19.87
N GLU A 272 2.99 21.06 -21.03
CA GLU A 272 2.05 20.93 -22.16
C GLU A 272 1.22 19.62 -22.11
N ARG A 273 1.50 18.73 -21.16
CA ARG A 273 0.78 17.45 -21.02
C ARG A 273 -0.64 17.66 -20.48
N PRO A 274 -1.68 17.07 -21.10
CA PRO A 274 -3.08 17.26 -20.68
C PRO A 274 -3.31 17.01 -19.18
N LEU A 275 -2.73 15.95 -18.63
CA LEU A 275 -2.86 15.61 -17.23
C LEU A 275 -2.30 16.71 -16.30
N LEU A 276 -1.12 17.22 -16.60
CA LEU A 276 -0.51 18.27 -15.78
C LEU A 276 -1.16 19.64 -15.97
N LYS A 277 -1.74 19.92 -17.15
CA LYS A 277 -2.59 21.10 -17.34
C LYS A 277 -3.85 21.03 -16.47
N ALA A 278 -4.51 19.87 -16.46
CA ALA A 278 -5.67 19.65 -15.60
C ALA A 278 -5.30 19.76 -14.11
N ALA A 279 -4.18 19.17 -13.69
CA ALA A 279 -3.67 19.27 -12.33
C ALA A 279 -3.33 20.72 -11.92
N ALA A 280 -2.75 21.51 -12.84
CA ALA A 280 -2.49 22.94 -12.59
C ALA A 280 -3.79 23.72 -12.33
N ILE A 281 -4.84 23.46 -13.12
CA ILE A 281 -6.16 24.08 -12.91
C ILE A 281 -6.72 23.68 -11.55
N VAL A 282 -6.71 22.40 -11.24
CA VAL A 282 -7.21 21.89 -9.97
C VAL A 282 -6.45 22.51 -8.80
N ALA A 283 -5.11 22.52 -8.81
CA ALA A 283 -4.29 23.12 -7.77
C ALA A 283 -4.60 24.63 -7.59
N TYR A 284 -4.91 25.33 -8.67
CA TYR A 284 -5.12 26.77 -8.63
C TYR A 284 -6.53 27.17 -8.18
N GLU A 285 -7.55 26.37 -8.50
CA GLU A 285 -8.94 26.79 -8.42
C GLU A 285 -9.81 26.01 -7.42
N HIS A 286 -9.28 24.95 -6.76
CA HIS A 286 -10.07 24.15 -5.81
C HIS A 286 -10.50 24.91 -4.55
N HIS A 287 -9.91 26.07 -4.27
CA HIS A 287 -10.32 26.97 -3.19
C HIS A 287 -11.09 28.21 -3.66
N GLU A 288 -11.37 28.31 -4.95
CA GLU A 288 -12.30 29.32 -5.42
C GLU A 288 -13.73 28.99 -4.99
N LYS A 289 -14.53 30.00 -4.76
CA LYS A 289 -15.92 29.83 -4.32
C LYS A 289 -16.88 30.42 -5.36
N TRP A 290 -18.00 29.76 -5.52
CA TRP A 290 -19.01 30.17 -6.49
C TRP A 290 -19.41 31.65 -6.40
N ASP A 291 -19.47 32.19 -5.20
CA ASP A 291 -19.82 33.60 -4.94
C ASP A 291 -18.65 34.59 -5.12
N GLY A 292 -17.45 34.14 -5.49
CA GLY A 292 -16.26 34.97 -5.68
C GLY A 292 -15.53 35.35 -4.39
N THR A 293 -15.88 34.78 -3.25
CA THR A 293 -15.17 35.02 -1.97
C THR A 293 -13.98 34.09 -1.75
N GLY A 294 -13.69 33.22 -2.71
CA GLY A 294 -12.58 32.28 -2.67
C GLY A 294 -11.21 32.89 -2.93
N TYR A 295 -10.22 32.06 -3.15
CA TYR A 295 -8.84 32.44 -3.47
C TYR A 295 -8.21 31.43 -4.44
N PRO A 296 -7.13 31.76 -5.17
CA PRO A 296 -6.34 33.00 -5.10
C PRO A 296 -6.88 34.15 -5.98
N ASN A 297 -7.67 33.87 -7.01
CA ASN A 297 -8.06 34.85 -8.04
C ASN A 297 -9.41 35.50 -7.79
N LYS A 298 -10.19 35.00 -6.85
CA LYS A 298 -11.58 35.41 -6.57
C LYS A 298 -12.49 35.28 -7.78
N LEU A 299 -12.33 34.16 -8.50
CA LEU A 299 -13.20 33.80 -9.59
C LEU A 299 -14.61 33.50 -9.06
N SER A 300 -15.64 33.72 -9.87
CA SER A 300 -17.02 33.47 -9.47
C SER A 300 -17.82 32.75 -10.56
N GLY A 301 -18.78 31.93 -10.14
CA GLY A 301 -19.68 31.23 -11.02
C GLY A 301 -18.95 30.36 -12.04
N GLU A 302 -19.35 30.42 -13.30
CA GLU A 302 -18.74 29.67 -14.41
C GLU A 302 -17.34 30.20 -14.81
N GLY A 303 -16.89 31.30 -14.25
CA GLY A 303 -15.50 31.76 -14.38
C GLY A 303 -14.50 30.85 -13.68
N ILE A 304 -14.94 30.02 -12.72
CA ILE A 304 -14.16 28.95 -12.13
C ILE A 304 -14.24 27.74 -13.07
N HIS A 305 -13.10 27.18 -13.43
CA HIS A 305 -13.07 26.00 -14.29
C HIS A 305 -13.85 24.84 -13.64
N ILE A 306 -14.56 24.04 -14.45
CA ILE A 306 -15.37 22.93 -13.90
C ILE A 306 -14.56 21.95 -13.06
N TYR A 307 -13.29 21.72 -13.38
CA TYR A 307 -12.39 20.87 -12.61
C TYR A 307 -12.13 21.41 -11.20
N GLY A 308 -11.95 22.74 -11.06
CA GLY A 308 -11.82 23.39 -9.75
C GLY A 308 -13.09 23.27 -8.91
N ARG A 309 -14.27 23.54 -9.53
CA ARG A 309 -15.58 23.44 -8.87
C ARG A 309 -15.89 22.03 -8.36
N ILE A 310 -15.60 20.99 -9.17
CA ILE A 310 -15.81 19.60 -8.82
C ILE A 310 -14.85 19.18 -7.68
N THR A 311 -13.56 19.51 -7.81
CA THR A 311 -12.56 19.12 -6.81
C THR A 311 -12.82 19.81 -5.48
N ALA A 312 -13.23 21.10 -5.47
CA ALA A 312 -13.61 21.81 -4.25
C ALA A 312 -14.73 21.09 -3.47
N LEU A 313 -15.75 20.60 -4.18
CA LEU A 313 -16.85 19.88 -3.54
C LEU A 313 -16.38 18.51 -3.02
N ALA A 314 -15.61 17.77 -3.81
CA ALA A 314 -15.06 16.46 -3.47
C ALA A 314 -14.13 16.53 -2.25
N ASP A 315 -13.21 17.50 -2.23
CA ASP A 315 -12.28 17.71 -1.12
C ASP A 315 -13.01 18.07 0.19
N VAL A 316 -13.90 19.06 0.16
CA VAL A 316 -14.66 19.44 1.36
C VAL A 316 -15.53 18.29 1.87
N PHE A 317 -16.14 17.51 0.98
CA PHE A 317 -16.93 16.34 1.40
C PHE A 317 -16.06 15.33 2.14
N ASP A 318 -14.90 14.98 1.59
CA ASP A 318 -13.99 14.05 2.22
C ASP A 318 -13.42 14.60 3.53
N ALA A 319 -13.00 15.86 3.51
CA ALA A 319 -12.46 16.55 4.68
C ALA A 319 -13.42 16.63 5.88
N LEU A 320 -14.71 16.66 5.64
CA LEU A 320 -15.73 16.68 6.69
C LEU A 320 -16.18 15.27 7.08
N GLY A 321 -16.26 14.36 6.14
CA GLY A 321 -16.82 13.02 6.31
C GLY A 321 -15.79 11.95 6.68
N SER A 322 -14.51 12.29 6.81
CA SER A 322 -13.44 11.38 7.22
C SER A 322 -12.88 11.77 8.57
N ASP A 323 -12.57 10.77 9.39
CA ASP A 323 -11.84 10.98 10.63
C ASP A 323 -10.44 11.50 10.28
N ARG A 324 -10.07 12.62 10.88
CA ARG A 324 -8.73 13.18 10.80
C ARG A 324 -8.06 13.05 12.15
N VAL A 325 -6.75 13.01 12.18
CA VAL A 325 -5.94 12.89 13.41
C VAL A 325 -6.39 13.86 14.52
N TYR A 326 -6.98 15.01 14.15
CA TYR A 326 -7.42 16.06 15.08
C TYR A 326 -8.93 16.25 15.20
N LYS A 327 -9.76 15.51 14.40
CA LYS A 327 -11.20 15.78 14.33
C LYS A 327 -11.97 14.56 13.87
N ARG A 328 -12.93 14.10 14.69
CA ARG A 328 -13.88 13.08 14.24
C ARG A 328 -14.68 13.56 13.04
N ALA A 329 -14.99 12.64 12.14
CA ALA A 329 -15.90 12.89 11.03
C ALA A 329 -17.21 13.52 11.52
N TRP A 330 -17.75 14.41 10.71
CA TRP A 330 -19.12 14.86 10.93
C TRP A 330 -20.09 13.77 10.51
N ASP A 331 -21.25 13.72 11.16
CA ASP A 331 -22.36 12.94 10.66
C ASP A 331 -22.85 13.49 9.31
N ASP A 332 -23.41 12.61 8.49
CA ASP A 332 -23.84 12.97 7.14
C ASP A 332 -24.97 14.01 7.15
N GLU A 333 -25.86 14.02 8.16
CA GLU A 333 -26.92 15.02 8.28
C GLU A 333 -26.34 16.43 8.39
N ARG A 334 -25.28 16.58 9.16
CA ARG A 334 -24.57 17.85 9.33
C ARG A 334 -23.85 18.29 8.07
N ILE A 335 -23.21 17.36 7.36
CA ILE A 335 -22.53 17.63 6.07
C ILE A 335 -23.57 18.07 5.05
N PHE A 336 -24.67 17.35 4.92
CA PHE A 336 -25.72 17.65 3.96
C PHE A 336 -26.43 18.98 4.25
N LYS A 337 -26.59 19.30 5.52
CA LYS A 337 -27.12 20.61 5.92
C LYS A 337 -26.17 21.72 5.45
N LEU A 338 -24.86 21.59 5.70
CA LEU A 338 -23.87 22.55 5.24
C LEU A 338 -23.89 22.71 3.71
N PHE A 339 -23.93 21.60 2.97
CA PHE A 339 -23.95 21.63 1.50
C PHE A 339 -25.18 22.36 0.95
N LYS A 340 -26.34 22.17 1.56
CA LYS A 340 -27.56 22.90 1.20
C LYS A 340 -27.47 24.40 1.53
N GLU A 341 -26.84 24.76 2.65
CA GLU A 341 -26.64 26.17 3.08
C GLU A 341 -25.59 26.89 2.23
N GLU A 342 -24.60 26.17 1.73
CA GLU A 342 -23.49 26.70 0.89
C GLU A 342 -23.74 26.56 -0.62
N ARG A 343 -24.91 26.06 -1.02
CA ARG A 343 -25.35 26.01 -2.41
C ARG A 343 -25.49 27.40 -3.00
N GLY A 344 -24.74 27.70 -4.08
CA GLY A 344 -24.69 29.02 -4.70
C GLY A 344 -23.83 30.05 -3.96
N LYS A 345 -23.11 29.64 -2.89
CA LYS A 345 -22.12 30.44 -2.19
C LYS A 345 -20.73 29.84 -2.35
N HIS A 346 -20.44 28.80 -1.61
CA HIS A 346 -19.19 28.06 -1.77
C HIS A 346 -19.24 27.19 -3.02
N PHE A 347 -20.30 26.43 -3.22
CA PHE A 347 -20.41 25.42 -4.24
C PHE A 347 -21.36 25.81 -5.39
N ASP A 348 -21.03 25.31 -6.56
CA ASP A 348 -21.91 25.36 -7.74
C ASP A 348 -23.26 24.69 -7.41
N PRO A 349 -24.39 25.41 -7.62
CA PRO A 349 -25.71 24.85 -7.35
C PRO A 349 -26.02 23.55 -8.09
N GLN A 350 -25.57 23.43 -9.33
CA GLN A 350 -25.80 22.24 -10.15
C GLN A 350 -24.99 21.05 -9.62
N LEU A 351 -23.74 21.25 -9.21
CA LEU A 351 -22.92 20.18 -8.63
C LEU A 351 -23.48 19.68 -7.30
N ILE A 352 -24.04 20.56 -6.47
CA ILE A 352 -24.72 20.13 -5.24
C ILE A 352 -25.92 19.24 -5.53
N ASP A 353 -26.75 19.62 -6.51
CA ASP A 353 -27.91 18.82 -6.90
C ASP A 353 -27.46 17.43 -7.38
N MET A 354 -26.45 17.38 -8.27
CA MET A 354 -25.87 16.13 -8.78
C MET A 354 -25.18 15.28 -7.71
N PHE A 355 -24.55 15.91 -6.71
CA PHE A 355 -23.99 15.19 -5.58
C PHE A 355 -25.07 14.41 -4.82
N PHE A 356 -26.19 15.05 -4.52
CA PHE A 356 -27.30 14.39 -3.85
C PHE A 356 -27.96 13.30 -4.69
N ASP A 357 -27.98 13.45 -6.01
CA ASP A 357 -28.53 12.43 -6.93
C ASP A 357 -27.61 11.20 -7.06
N ASN A 358 -26.34 11.29 -6.65
CA ASN A 358 -25.34 10.21 -6.77
C ASN A 358 -24.79 9.72 -5.41
N LEU A 359 -25.52 9.91 -4.32
CA LEU A 359 -25.06 9.55 -2.98
C LEU A 359 -24.64 8.09 -2.83
N ASP A 360 -25.36 7.16 -3.46
CA ASP A 360 -25.04 5.73 -3.36
C ASP A 360 -23.62 5.44 -3.89
N ALA A 361 -23.26 6.01 -5.05
CA ALA A 361 -21.93 5.86 -5.63
C ALA A 361 -20.84 6.53 -4.77
N VAL A 362 -21.17 7.68 -4.16
CA VAL A 362 -20.26 8.39 -3.26
C VAL A 362 -20.00 7.59 -1.98
N TYR A 363 -21.03 6.96 -1.43
CA TYR A 363 -20.89 6.07 -0.27
C TYR A 363 -20.08 4.80 -0.59
N GLU A 364 -20.29 4.19 -1.74
CA GLU A 364 -19.50 3.04 -2.19
C GLU A 364 -18.00 3.37 -2.21
N VAL A 365 -17.63 4.56 -2.69
CA VAL A 365 -16.23 5.03 -2.66
C VAL A 365 -15.74 5.17 -1.22
N ARG A 366 -16.53 5.79 -0.31
CA ARG A 366 -16.16 5.95 1.09
C ARG A 366 -15.94 4.60 1.79
N GLU A 367 -16.78 3.63 1.52
CA GLU A 367 -16.66 2.27 2.07
C GLU A 367 -15.46 1.51 1.48
N THR A 368 -15.20 1.66 0.18
CA THR A 368 -14.10 0.97 -0.50
C THR A 368 -12.74 1.48 -0.05
N PHE A 369 -12.60 2.79 0.14
CA PHE A 369 -11.36 3.45 0.53
C PHE A 369 -11.46 4.02 1.95
N GLN A 370 -12.02 3.25 2.87
CA GLN A 370 -12.00 3.64 4.28
C GLN A 370 -10.54 3.86 4.70
N ASP A 371 -10.29 4.97 5.37
CA ASP A 371 -9.10 5.08 6.18
C ASP A 371 -9.25 3.98 7.21
N LYS A 372 -8.55 2.91 7.00
CA LYS A 372 -8.29 1.95 8.04
C LYS A 372 -7.33 2.63 9.01
N PHE A 373 -7.84 3.64 9.77
CA PHE A 373 -7.53 3.56 11.18
C PHE A 373 -7.97 2.15 11.49
N GLN A 374 -7.03 1.25 11.72
CA GLN A 374 -7.38 0.02 12.35
C GLN A 374 -7.98 0.45 13.70
N GLU A 375 -9.30 0.75 13.72
CA GLU A 375 -10.06 0.16 14.79
C GLU A 375 -9.69 -1.30 14.63
N VAL A 376 -8.78 -1.72 15.46
CA VAL A 376 -8.69 -3.12 15.84
C VAL A 376 -10.13 -3.38 16.22
N LYS A 377 -10.93 -3.88 15.23
CA LYS A 377 -12.21 -4.48 15.55
C LYS A 377 -11.85 -5.34 16.71
N GLU A 378 -12.58 -5.20 17.79
CA GLU A 378 -12.59 -6.12 18.90
C GLU A 378 -12.86 -7.52 18.34
N ASP A 379 -11.91 -8.04 17.65
CA ASP A 379 -11.70 -9.46 17.50
C ASP A 379 -10.80 -9.79 18.69
N ASP A 380 -11.45 -9.87 19.85
CA ASP A 380 -10.87 -10.21 21.15
C ASP A 380 -10.17 -11.56 21.14
N SER A 381 -10.03 -12.18 19.97
CA SER A 381 -9.50 -13.54 19.83
C SER A 381 -8.00 -13.59 19.43
N HIS A 382 -7.28 -12.47 19.12
CA HIS A 382 -5.95 -12.57 18.47
C HIS A 382 -4.79 -11.83 19.10
N LEU A 383 -4.89 -11.19 20.26
CA LEU A 383 -3.72 -10.80 21.05
C LEU A 383 -3.41 -11.82 22.16
N GLU A 384 -3.28 -13.07 21.78
CA GLU A 384 -2.68 -14.10 22.65
C GLU A 384 -1.14 -13.96 22.79
N SER A 385 -0.51 -13.05 22.02
CA SER A 385 0.95 -12.89 21.99
C SER A 385 1.38 -11.43 22.01
N ILE A 386 2.45 -11.12 22.73
CA ILE A 386 3.16 -9.84 22.69
C ILE A 386 3.68 -9.58 21.26
N LYS A 387 3.44 -8.38 20.72
CA LYS A 387 4.02 -7.97 19.43
C LYS A 387 5.37 -7.30 19.67
N ILE A 388 6.42 -7.84 19.05
CA ILE A 388 7.76 -7.24 19.08
C ILE A 388 7.79 -6.08 18.08
N LEU A 389 7.96 -4.85 18.58
CA LEU A 389 8.05 -3.62 17.80
C LEU A 389 9.50 -3.28 17.43
N GLY A 390 10.44 -3.71 18.25
CA GLY A 390 11.86 -3.55 18.03
C GLY A 390 12.66 -4.59 18.83
N ALA A 391 13.68 -5.18 18.20
CA ALA A 391 14.43 -6.32 18.71
C ALA A 391 15.95 -6.10 18.70
N TYR A 392 16.41 -4.85 18.54
CA TYR A 392 17.83 -4.58 18.33
C TYR A 392 18.42 -3.71 19.43
N GLY A 393 19.67 -3.97 19.79
CA GLY A 393 20.39 -3.23 20.84
C GLY A 393 21.05 -1.93 20.34
N THR A 394 20.76 -1.48 19.11
CA THR A 394 21.25 -0.22 18.56
C THR A 394 20.38 0.18 17.38
N LYS A 395 20.05 1.45 17.25
CA LYS A 395 19.24 1.97 16.13
C LYS A 395 20.08 2.03 14.85
N ALA A 396 19.61 1.38 13.78
CA ALA A 396 20.17 1.48 12.43
C ALA A 396 19.02 1.45 11.41
N LYS A 397 19.30 1.80 10.14
CA LYS A 397 18.24 1.83 9.10
C LYS A 397 17.61 0.44 8.94
N GLY A 398 16.31 0.35 9.21
CA GLY A 398 15.56 -0.91 9.17
C GLY A 398 15.68 -1.80 10.43
N PHE A 399 16.36 -1.31 11.48
CA PHE A 399 16.57 -2.03 12.73
C PHE A 399 16.12 -1.17 13.92
N GLY A 400 14.96 -1.48 14.49
CA GLY A 400 14.38 -0.77 15.62
C GLY A 400 14.89 -1.28 16.96
N THR A 401 15.14 -0.37 17.90
CA THR A 401 15.57 -0.69 19.27
C THR A 401 14.42 -1.21 20.13
N SER A 402 14.70 -1.67 21.34
CA SER A 402 13.80 -2.47 22.20
C SER A 402 12.43 -1.84 22.43
N ALA A 403 11.37 -2.54 22.01
CA ALA A 403 9.99 -2.20 22.31
C ALA A 403 9.05 -3.39 22.09
N PHE A 404 8.09 -3.60 23.02
CA PHE A 404 7.12 -4.70 22.96
C PHE A 404 5.71 -4.18 23.25
N LEU A 405 4.78 -4.40 22.34
CA LEU A 405 3.37 -4.06 22.52
C LEU A 405 2.66 -5.18 23.28
N LEU A 406 2.06 -4.85 24.43
CA LEU A 406 1.28 -5.76 25.27
C LEU A 406 -0.20 -5.76 24.88
N ASP A 407 -0.71 -4.56 24.67
CA ASP A 407 -2.07 -4.27 24.18
C ASP A 407 -2.09 -2.91 23.47
N LYS A 408 -3.26 -2.48 23.00
CA LYS A 408 -3.40 -1.21 22.27
C LYS A 408 -2.99 0.05 23.06
N HIS A 409 -2.79 -0.04 24.36
CA HIS A 409 -2.49 1.09 25.25
C HIS A 409 -1.20 0.92 26.06
N SER A 410 -0.56 -0.24 26.04
CA SER A 410 0.52 -0.58 26.95
C SER A 410 1.71 -1.22 26.22
N VAL A 411 2.90 -0.72 26.49
CA VAL A 411 4.16 -1.23 25.92
C VAL A 411 5.21 -1.46 26.99
N ILE A 412 6.15 -2.39 26.73
CA ILE A 412 7.42 -2.50 27.46
C ILE A 412 8.48 -1.83 26.59
N ASP A 413 9.19 -0.89 27.19
CA ASP A 413 10.19 -0.01 26.57
C ASP A 413 9.66 0.85 25.40
N ALA A 414 10.40 1.87 25.07
CA ALA A 414 10.05 2.87 24.07
C ALA A 414 11.26 3.24 23.19
N GLY A 415 11.96 2.22 22.69
CA GLY A 415 13.11 2.43 21.82
C GLY A 415 12.72 2.57 20.33
N ASN A 416 11.59 1.99 19.92
CA ASN A 416 11.14 1.98 18.51
C ASN A 416 9.61 2.03 18.40
N LEU A 417 8.99 2.98 19.07
CA LEU A 417 7.53 3.14 18.97
C LEU A 417 7.13 3.86 17.69
N LEU A 418 7.80 4.98 17.37
CA LEU A 418 7.41 5.82 16.23
C LEU A 418 7.54 5.08 14.89
N ASP A 419 8.67 4.41 14.66
CA ASP A 419 8.91 3.70 13.40
C ASP A 419 8.04 2.42 13.25
N ALA A 420 7.53 1.88 14.36
CA ALA A 420 6.79 0.61 14.36
C ALA A 420 5.28 0.75 14.51
N MET A 421 4.79 1.88 15.00
CA MET A 421 3.39 2.10 15.33
C MET A 421 2.80 3.36 14.66
N ASP A 422 3.63 4.21 14.04
CA ASP A 422 3.18 5.48 13.47
C ASP A 422 2.24 6.23 14.44
N ASP A 423 1.07 6.62 13.96
CA ASP A 423 0.07 7.39 14.71
C ASP A 423 -0.61 6.60 15.87
N ASP A 424 -0.50 5.27 15.88
CA ASP A 424 -0.98 4.44 16.99
C ASP A 424 -0.26 4.75 18.30
N CYS A 425 0.92 5.39 18.26
CA CYS A 425 1.61 5.93 19.42
C CYS A 425 0.77 6.92 20.23
N ALA A 426 -0.19 7.60 19.60
CA ALA A 426 -1.10 8.53 20.28
C ALA A 426 -1.96 7.84 21.34
N PHE A 427 -2.25 6.54 21.17
CA PHE A 427 -3.11 5.76 22.06
C PHE A 427 -2.37 5.06 23.20
N ILE A 428 -1.03 5.10 23.20
CA ILE A 428 -0.24 4.51 24.31
C ILE A 428 -0.46 5.33 25.58
N GLU A 429 -0.94 4.67 26.62
CA GLU A 429 -1.21 5.23 27.94
C GLU A 429 -0.16 4.81 28.97
N ASN A 430 0.45 3.63 28.79
CA ASN A 430 1.36 3.03 29.76
C ASN A 430 2.64 2.54 29.09
N ILE A 431 3.79 3.01 29.57
CA ILE A 431 5.12 2.54 29.17
C ILE A 431 5.81 1.91 30.37
N TRP A 432 6.04 0.60 30.32
CA TRP A 432 6.76 -0.17 31.32
C TRP A 432 8.24 -0.18 30.98
N VAL A 433 9.05 0.63 31.65
CA VAL A 433 10.46 0.82 31.32
C VAL A 433 11.32 -0.15 32.08
N THR A 434 12.19 -0.88 31.37
CA THR A 434 13.13 -1.84 31.95
C THR A 434 14.30 -1.15 32.66
N HIS A 435 14.90 -0.14 31.99
CA HIS A 435 15.99 0.67 32.51
C HIS A 435 16.19 1.96 31.67
N SER A 436 17.16 2.80 32.07
CA SER A 436 17.29 4.19 31.58
C SER A 436 18.17 4.38 30.32
N HIS A 437 18.63 3.34 29.65
CA HIS A 437 19.40 3.50 28.41
C HIS A 437 18.52 4.03 27.27
N LEU A 438 19.10 4.84 26.38
CA LEU A 438 18.34 5.54 25.34
C LEU A 438 17.65 4.60 24.33
N ASP A 439 18.22 3.46 24.04
CA ASP A 439 17.62 2.44 23.17
C ASP A 439 16.37 1.77 23.77
N HIS A 440 16.02 2.11 25.02
CA HIS A 440 14.81 1.68 25.72
C HIS A 440 13.82 2.82 26.02
N ILE A 441 14.27 4.09 25.96
CA ILE A 441 13.44 5.25 26.37
C ILE A 441 13.35 6.37 25.33
N ALA A 442 14.09 6.29 24.21
CA ALA A 442 14.25 7.42 23.28
C ALA A 442 12.92 7.97 22.73
N ASP A 443 11.96 7.12 22.47
CA ASP A 443 10.70 7.55 21.88
C ASP A 443 9.69 8.12 22.90
N ILE A 444 9.96 8.05 24.22
CA ILE A 444 9.07 8.65 25.24
C ILE A 444 8.88 10.14 24.97
N ALA A 445 9.98 10.87 24.71
CA ALA A 445 9.95 12.30 24.44
C ALA A 445 9.16 12.62 23.16
N TYR A 446 9.42 11.87 22.11
CA TYR A 446 8.77 12.06 20.83
C TYR A 446 7.29 11.69 20.85
N VAL A 447 6.90 10.63 21.54
CA VAL A 447 5.48 10.27 21.75
C VAL A 447 4.73 11.36 22.50
N LEU A 448 5.36 11.98 23.50
CA LEU A 448 4.77 13.09 24.23
C LEU A 448 4.66 14.35 23.36
N ASP A 449 5.70 14.68 22.58
CA ASP A 449 5.77 15.91 21.81
C ASP A 449 4.91 15.84 20.54
N ASN A 450 5.10 14.80 19.73
CA ASN A 450 4.41 14.64 18.46
C ASN A 450 2.89 14.50 18.63
N TYR A 451 2.46 13.82 19.69
CA TYR A 451 1.05 13.50 19.92
C TYR A 451 0.43 14.28 21.09
N PHE A 452 1.09 15.33 21.59
CA PHE A 452 0.63 16.12 22.75
C PHE A 452 -0.81 16.64 22.57
N SER A 453 -1.09 17.25 21.43
CA SER A 453 -2.40 17.83 21.12
C SER A 453 -3.53 16.80 20.92
N LEU A 454 -3.17 15.54 20.69
CA LEU A 454 -4.10 14.44 20.49
C LEU A 454 -4.42 13.71 21.79
N ARG A 455 -3.57 13.86 22.79
CA ARG A 455 -3.70 13.12 24.03
C ARG A 455 -4.83 13.67 24.89
N THR A 456 -5.76 12.81 25.22
CA THR A 456 -6.83 13.09 26.19
C THR A 456 -6.55 12.43 27.54
N LYS A 457 -5.54 11.54 27.58
CA LYS A 457 -5.13 10.81 28.78
C LYS A 457 -3.65 11.03 29.06
N THR A 458 -3.31 11.08 30.35
CA THR A 458 -1.92 11.12 30.82
C THR A 458 -1.14 9.90 30.35
N LEU A 459 0.07 10.10 29.83
CA LEU A 459 1.02 9.02 29.60
C LEU A 459 1.66 8.63 30.94
N LYS A 460 1.59 7.37 31.32
CA LYS A 460 2.23 6.85 32.52
C LYS A 460 3.52 6.13 32.16
N VAL A 461 4.61 6.52 32.81
CA VAL A 461 5.89 5.83 32.73
C VAL A 461 6.08 5.05 34.02
N MET A 462 5.91 3.73 33.92
CA MET A 462 6.09 2.78 35.01
C MET A 462 7.53 2.29 35.04
N ALA A 463 8.27 2.63 36.05
CA ALA A 463 9.68 2.24 36.18
C ALA A 463 10.13 2.16 37.64
N LYS A 464 11.29 1.57 37.86
CA LYS A 464 11.96 1.60 39.15
C LYS A 464 12.41 3.03 39.47
N VAL A 465 12.49 3.36 40.77
CA VAL A 465 12.85 4.70 41.26
C VAL A 465 14.09 5.27 40.58
N GLN A 466 15.18 4.50 40.47
CA GLN A 466 16.44 4.95 39.88
C GLN A 466 16.30 5.26 38.38
N THR A 467 15.48 4.50 37.68
CA THR A 467 15.17 4.75 36.25
C THR A 467 14.37 6.06 36.08
N ILE A 468 13.37 6.28 36.94
CA ILE A 468 12.58 7.52 36.96
C ILE A 468 13.48 8.74 37.25
N GLU A 469 14.36 8.62 38.25
CA GLU A 469 15.32 9.69 38.60
C GLU A 469 16.26 10.01 37.43
N ALA A 470 16.76 8.96 36.75
CA ALA A 470 17.62 9.16 35.57
C ALA A 470 16.88 9.89 34.42
N ILE A 471 15.64 9.50 34.12
CA ILE A 471 14.82 10.14 33.10
C ILE A 471 14.56 11.60 33.46
N LYS A 472 14.14 11.91 34.69
CA LYS A 472 13.87 13.26 35.17
C LYS A 472 15.12 14.15 35.16
N LYS A 473 16.27 13.60 35.54
CA LYS A 473 17.49 14.38 35.68
C LYS A 473 18.22 14.60 34.37
N HIS A 474 18.21 13.63 33.48
CA HIS A 474 19.09 13.60 32.32
C HIS A 474 18.38 13.59 30.98
N TYR A 475 17.06 13.44 30.92
CA TYR A 475 16.33 13.34 29.66
C TYR A 475 15.18 14.36 29.59
N LEU A 476 14.09 14.21 30.35
CA LEU A 476 12.94 15.13 30.39
C LEU A 476 13.14 16.16 31.53
N ASN A 477 14.01 17.13 31.30
CA ASN A 477 14.57 17.98 32.37
C ASN A 477 14.56 19.47 32.05
N ASP A 478 13.78 19.92 31.07
CA ASP A 478 13.71 21.29 30.56
C ASP A 478 15.01 21.81 29.91
N LEU A 479 16.08 20.98 29.86
CA LEU A 479 17.35 21.31 29.21
C LEU A 479 17.58 20.46 27.95
N ILE A 480 17.34 19.17 28.03
CA ILE A 480 17.44 18.24 26.89
C ILE A 480 16.08 18.15 26.18
N TRP A 481 15.02 17.93 26.95
CA TRP A 481 13.63 17.89 26.47
C TRP A 481 12.69 18.45 27.54
N PRO A 482 11.52 19.04 27.16
CA PRO A 482 10.55 19.57 28.12
C PRO A 482 10.12 18.54 29.16
N ASP A 483 9.93 18.96 30.40
CA ASP A 483 9.39 18.13 31.47
C ASP A 483 7.86 18.10 31.40
N PHE A 484 7.32 17.18 30.63
CA PHE A 484 5.89 17.00 30.44
C PHE A 484 5.11 16.63 31.72
N SER A 485 5.80 16.27 32.80
CA SER A 485 5.14 16.08 34.11
C SER A 485 4.68 17.40 34.74
N LYS A 486 5.13 18.54 34.19
CA LYS A 486 4.72 19.89 34.59
C LYS A 486 3.75 20.54 33.60
N ILE A 487 3.53 19.92 32.43
CA ILE A 487 2.69 20.46 31.36
C ILE A 487 1.32 19.78 31.42
N LYS A 488 0.26 20.57 31.46
CA LYS A 488 -1.12 20.06 31.47
C LYS A 488 -1.59 19.78 30.06
N LEU A 489 -2.37 18.71 29.90
CA LEU A 489 -3.08 18.43 28.65
C LEU A 489 -4.12 19.52 28.37
N ASP A 490 -4.33 19.81 27.10
CA ASP A 490 -5.30 20.81 26.65
C ASP A 490 -6.69 20.53 27.20
N ASN A 491 -7.35 21.57 27.72
CA ASN A 491 -8.69 21.50 28.32
C ASN A 491 -8.86 20.50 29.47
N SER A 492 -7.77 20.11 30.13
CA SER A 492 -7.74 19.15 31.24
C SER A 492 -6.99 19.70 32.45
N GLN A 493 -7.32 19.18 33.65
CA GLN A 493 -6.50 19.40 34.86
C GLN A 493 -5.39 18.35 35.00
N LYS A 494 -5.33 17.35 34.10
CA LYS A 494 -4.34 16.27 34.13
C LYS A 494 -3.04 16.71 33.45
N TYR A 495 -1.92 16.25 33.97
CA TYR A 495 -0.62 16.45 33.33
C TYR A 495 -0.42 15.47 32.18
N ALA A 496 0.42 15.83 31.22
CA ALA A 496 0.70 15.02 30.04
C ALA A 496 1.49 13.76 30.39
N LEU A 497 2.33 13.82 31.42
CA LEU A 497 3.16 12.72 31.89
C LEU A 497 2.98 12.51 33.39
N GLU A 498 2.91 11.23 33.79
CA GLU A 498 2.95 10.77 35.19
C GLU A 498 4.00 9.68 35.33
N TYR A 499 4.82 9.78 36.36
CA TYR A 499 5.77 8.73 36.73
C TYR A 499 5.17 7.85 37.84
N VAL A 500 5.16 6.52 37.60
CA VAL A 500 4.63 5.54 38.52
C VAL A 500 5.76 4.62 38.96
N GLU A 501 6.08 4.61 40.25
CA GLU A 501 7.12 3.76 40.81
C GLU A 501 6.65 2.31 40.88
N ILE A 502 7.51 1.38 40.45
CA ILE A 502 7.29 -0.06 40.52
C ILE A 502 8.43 -0.77 41.28
N GLU A 503 8.11 -1.88 41.91
CA GLU A 503 9.06 -2.69 42.66
C GLU A 503 9.05 -4.14 42.16
N CYS A 504 10.24 -4.74 42.08
CA CYS A 504 10.38 -6.15 41.72
C CYS A 504 9.68 -7.07 42.75
N GLY A 505 8.97 -8.07 42.22
CA GLY A 505 8.22 -9.03 43.00
C GLY A 505 6.75 -8.66 43.25
N ASN A 506 6.34 -7.43 42.93
CA ASN A 506 4.93 -7.04 42.98
C ASN A 506 4.25 -7.35 41.64
N ASN A 507 2.95 -7.64 41.68
CA ASN A 507 2.13 -7.80 40.48
C ASN A 507 1.32 -6.53 40.23
N TYR A 508 1.29 -6.09 38.99
CA TYR A 508 0.52 -4.92 38.52
C TYR A 508 -0.47 -5.36 37.45
N HIS A 509 -1.62 -4.71 37.40
CA HIS A 509 -2.60 -4.93 36.35
C HIS A 509 -2.25 -4.04 35.12
N VAL A 510 -2.27 -4.63 33.94
CA VAL A 510 -2.17 -3.92 32.65
C VAL A 510 -3.57 -3.60 32.16
N ASP A 511 -4.44 -4.60 32.18
CA ASP A 511 -5.89 -4.49 31.92
C ASP A 511 -6.69 -5.39 32.90
N THR A 512 -7.96 -5.68 32.61
CA THR A 512 -8.82 -6.53 33.44
C THR A 512 -8.34 -7.98 33.51
N ASP A 513 -7.70 -8.48 32.46
CA ASP A 513 -7.39 -9.89 32.25
C ASP A 513 -5.90 -10.17 32.15
N SER A 514 -5.06 -9.14 32.29
CA SER A 514 -3.60 -9.28 32.20
C SER A 514 -2.85 -8.63 33.37
N THR A 515 -1.72 -9.22 33.70
CA THR A 515 -0.84 -8.75 34.74
C THR A 515 0.61 -8.70 34.28
N ILE A 516 1.38 -7.80 34.89
CA ILE A 516 2.82 -7.68 34.66
C ILE A 516 3.57 -7.61 35.99
N ALA A 517 4.66 -8.36 36.08
CA ALA A 517 5.49 -8.40 37.30
C ALA A 517 6.95 -8.13 36.95
N PRO A 518 7.57 -7.07 37.46
CA PRO A 518 8.98 -6.82 37.26
C PRO A 518 9.83 -7.77 38.14
N PHE A 519 10.94 -8.26 37.57
CA PHE A 519 11.95 -9.03 38.28
C PHE A 519 13.34 -8.45 38.03
N LYS A 520 14.26 -8.65 38.99
CA LYS A 520 15.61 -8.07 38.94
C LYS A 520 16.47 -8.73 37.86
N THR A 521 17.15 -7.91 37.06
CA THR A 521 18.18 -8.30 36.08
C THR A 521 19.56 -7.78 36.50
N ASP A 522 20.64 -8.30 35.89
CA ASP A 522 22.02 -7.90 36.18
C ASP A 522 22.59 -7.09 35.02
N HIS A 523 22.48 -5.76 35.10
CA HIS A 523 22.96 -4.84 34.09
C HIS A 523 23.82 -3.73 34.67
N THR A 524 24.38 -2.86 33.83
CA THR A 524 25.26 -1.75 34.22
C THR A 524 24.54 -0.66 35.00
N VAL A 525 23.25 -0.52 34.80
CA VAL A 525 22.36 0.37 35.56
C VAL A 525 21.30 -0.45 36.29
N ASP A 526 20.54 0.18 37.17
CA ASP A 526 19.43 -0.49 37.84
C ASP A 526 18.35 -0.88 36.84
N SER A 527 18.11 -2.17 36.66
CA SER A 527 17.26 -2.73 35.61
C SER A 527 16.31 -3.80 36.14
N CYS A 528 15.24 -4.05 35.36
CA CYS A 528 14.33 -5.16 35.58
C CYS A 528 13.88 -5.75 34.23
N GLY A 529 13.61 -7.06 34.23
CA GLY A 529 12.81 -7.71 33.19
C GLY A 529 11.35 -7.80 33.65
N TYR A 530 10.49 -8.30 32.80
CA TYR A 530 9.06 -8.41 33.06
C TYR A 530 8.53 -9.83 32.81
N ILE A 531 7.60 -10.25 33.64
CA ILE A 531 6.75 -11.42 33.43
C ILE A 531 5.35 -10.87 33.11
N TYR A 532 4.92 -11.01 31.87
CA TYR A 532 3.57 -10.64 31.43
C TYR A 532 2.70 -11.88 31.33
N LYS A 533 1.48 -11.82 31.87
CA LYS A 533 0.51 -12.92 31.87
C LYS A 533 -0.83 -12.43 31.39
N LYS A 534 -1.42 -13.20 30.46
CA LYS A 534 -2.81 -13.04 29.99
C LYS A 534 -3.41 -14.43 29.76
N ASN A 535 -4.66 -14.64 30.17
CA ASN A 535 -5.40 -15.90 29.95
C ASN A 535 -4.62 -17.16 30.41
N ASN A 536 -3.98 -17.13 31.59
CA ASN A 536 -3.15 -18.23 32.14
C ASN A 536 -1.95 -18.61 31.26
N ARG A 537 -1.51 -17.73 30.36
CA ARG A 537 -0.25 -17.88 29.60
C ARG A 537 0.68 -16.73 29.92
N GLY A 538 1.92 -17.04 30.21
CA GLY A 538 2.95 -16.07 30.61
C GLY A 538 4.10 -16.03 29.62
N ILE A 539 4.65 -14.83 29.42
CA ILE A 539 5.89 -14.56 28.67
C ILE A 539 6.84 -13.84 29.63
N ILE A 540 8.10 -14.27 29.69
CA ILE A 540 9.15 -13.60 30.46
C ILE A 540 10.12 -12.90 29.49
N ILE A 541 10.40 -11.62 29.76
CA ILE A 541 11.28 -10.77 28.96
C ILE A 541 12.41 -10.30 29.86
N THR A 542 13.67 -10.62 29.51
CA THR A 542 14.80 -10.31 30.40
C THR A 542 15.19 -8.84 30.37
N ALA A 543 14.94 -8.12 29.29
CA ALA A 543 15.68 -6.91 28.95
C ALA A 543 17.20 -7.17 28.95
N ASP A 544 18.02 -6.14 29.13
CA ASP A 544 19.48 -6.26 29.16
C ASP A 544 19.98 -6.91 30.43
N THR A 545 20.80 -7.96 30.32
CA THR A 545 21.27 -8.70 31.46
C THR A 545 22.52 -9.54 31.16
N TYR A 546 23.38 -9.71 32.15
CA TYR A 546 24.51 -10.65 32.12
C TYR A 546 24.21 -11.99 32.80
N SER A 547 23.06 -12.11 33.48
CA SER A 547 22.70 -13.32 34.22
C SER A 547 21.23 -13.70 34.01
N LEU A 548 21.00 -15.00 33.79
CA LEU A 548 19.66 -15.58 33.66
C LEU A 548 19.18 -16.30 34.93
N GLU A 549 19.89 -16.21 36.03
CA GLU A 549 19.57 -17.00 37.25
C GLU A 549 18.18 -16.68 37.79
N THR A 550 17.84 -15.41 37.94
CA THR A 550 16.52 -14.98 38.42
C THR A 550 15.42 -15.40 37.45
N MET A 551 15.64 -15.20 36.13
CA MET A 551 14.69 -15.62 35.10
C MET A 551 14.44 -17.15 35.16
N ILE A 552 15.49 -17.96 35.19
CA ILE A 552 15.38 -19.42 35.26
C ILE A 552 14.58 -19.85 36.50
N GLN A 553 14.81 -19.22 37.68
CA GLN A 553 14.02 -19.49 38.87
C GLN A 553 12.53 -19.22 38.69
N HIS A 554 12.18 -18.13 38.03
CA HIS A 554 10.77 -17.81 37.69
C HIS A 554 10.17 -18.83 36.73
N VAL A 555 10.87 -19.19 35.66
CA VAL A 555 10.40 -20.16 34.66
C VAL A 555 10.21 -21.55 35.28
N GLU A 556 11.13 -22.00 36.11
CA GLU A 556 11.02 -23.31 36.80
C GLU A 556 9.83 -23.36 37.77
N LYS A 557 9.60 -22.27 38.51
CA LYS A 557 8.54 -22.18 39.52
C LYS A 557 7.14 -22.00 38.90
N ASP A 558 7.05 -21.30 37.78
CA ASP A 558 5.78 -20.86 37.20
C ASP A 558 5.50 -21.58 35.87
N LYS A 559 4.57 -22.53 35.91
CA LYS A 559 4.19 -23.36 34.75
C LYS A 559 3.36 -22.66 33.71
N GLU A 560 2.81 -21.49 34.03
CA GLU A 560 2.08 -20.64 33.06
C GLU A 560 3.01 -19.93 32.09
N ILE A 561 4.29 -19.73 32.42
CA ILE A 561 5.29 -19.17 31.50
C ILE A 561 5.54 -20.16 30.36
N LYS A 562 5.22 -19.76 29.14
CA LYS A 562 5.32 -20.56 27.92
C LYS A 562 6.32 -20.02 26.89
N ALA A 563 6.80 -18.77 27.06
CA ALA A 563 7.80 -18.18 26.21
C ALA A 563 8.81 -17.34 27.01
N MET A 564 10.04 -17.30 26.51
CA MET A 564 11.14 -16.51 27.02
C MET A 564 11.68 -15.62 25.90
N VAL A 565 11.79 -14.32 26.15
CA VAL A 565 12.48 -13.37 25.29
C VAL A 565 13.75 -12.95 26.00
N ILE A 566 14.90 -13.32 25.43
CA ILE A 566 16.21 -13.16 26.08
C ILE A 566 17.12 -12.32 25.16
N GLU A 567 17.81 -11.35 25.74
CA GLU A 567 18.82 -10.57 25.03
C GLU A 567 20.04 -11.42 24.66
N CYS A 568 20.66 -11.08 23.51
CA CYS A 568 21.96 -11.63 23.12
C CYS A 568 22.68 -10.64 22.21
N SER A 569 23.45 -9.74 22.79
CA SER A 569 23.94 -8.53 22.12
C SER A 569 25.25 -8.71 21.34
N PHE A 570 26.12 -9.62 21.77
CA PHE A 570 27.49 -9.74 21.21
C PHE A 570 27.78 -11.16 20.72
N PRO A 571 28.60 -11.31 19.67
CA PRO A 571 29.11 -12.60 19.24
C PRO A 571 30.00 -13.25 20.33
N SER A 572 30.15 -14.57 20.28
CA SER A 572 30.85 -15.34 21.32
C SER A 572 32.33 -14.96 21.50
N GLU A 573 32.96 -14.39 20.47
CA GLU A 573 34.33 -13.91 20.44
C GLU A 573 34.55 -12.62 21.27
N MET A 574 33.47 -11.90 21.60
CA MET A 574 33.49 -10.63 22.34
C MET A 574 33.10 -10.79 23.81
N GLU A 575 33.47 -11.91 24.43
CA GLU A 575 33.07 -12.26 25.79
C GLU A 575 33.52 -11.22 26.85
N GLU A 576 34.71 -10.62 26.70
CA GLU A 576 35.22 -9.56 27.57
C GLU A 576 34.38 -8.28 27.48
N LEU A 577 34.01 -7.88 26.29
CA LEU A 577 33.15 -6.70 26.09
C LEU A 577 31.72 -6.95 26.58
N ALA A 578 31.18 -8.12 26.32
CA ALA A 578 29.88 -8.53 26.81
C ALA A 578 29.83 -8.50 28.36
N LYS A 579 30.89 -8.99 29.02
CA LYS A 579 31.03 -8.94 30.47
C LYS A 579 31.14 -7.51 30.99
N ALA A 580 31.95 -6.67 30.36
CA ALA A 580 32.13 -5.27 30.77
C ALA A 580 30.85 -4.43 30.62
N SER A 581 30.06 -4.68 29.59
CA SER A 581 28.79 -4.01 29.33
C SER A 581 27.57 -4.75 29.92
N LYS A 582 27.79 -5.89 30.58
CA LYS A 582 26.78 -6.75 31.18
C LYS A 582 25.67 -7.19 30.19
N HIS A 583 26.09 -7.74 29.09
CA HIS A 583 25.25 -8.40 28.10
C HIS A 583 25.63 -9.86 27.88
N LEU A 584 24.76 -10.60 27.18
CA LEU A 584 24.99 -12.00 26.86
C LEU A 584 25.68 -12.19 25.50
N THR A 585 26.40 -13.31 25.40
CA THR A 585 26.86 -13.92 24.15
C THR A 585 26.15 -15.26 23.92
N PRO A 586 26.08 -15.80 22.70
CA PRO A 586 25.47 -17.11 22.44
C PRO A 586 26.07 -18.21 23.32
N LYS A 587 27.39 -18.23 23.48
CA LYS A 587 28.10 -19.23 24.33
C LYS A 587 27.66 -19.15 25.79
N LEU A 588 27.58 -17.94 26.35
CA LEU A 588 27.15 -17.72 27.73
C LEU A 588 25.68 -18.05 27.92
N LEU A 589 24.84 -17.61 27.00
CA LEU A 589 23.41 -17.91 26.94
C LEU A 589 23.17 -19.45 26.99
N PHE A 590 23.79 -20.18 26.05
CA PHE A 590 23.66 -21.64 26.02
C PHE A 590 24.15 -22.30 27.32
N HIS A 591 25.26 -21.81 27.89
CA HIS A 591 25.77 -22.35 29.17
C HIS A 591 24.75 -22.16 30.29
N MET A 592 24.11 -20.99 30.37
CA MET A 592 23.11 -20.71 31.43
C MET A 592 21.81 -21.49 31.20
N LEU A 593 21.34 -21.60 29.96
CA LEU A 593 20.10 -22.33 29.64
C LEU A 593 20.20 -23.84 29.89
N LYS A 594 21.40 -24.43 29.92
CA LYS A 594 21.58 -25.83 30.36
C LYS A 594 21.09 -26.09 31.79
N LYS A 595 20.94 -25.06 32.62
CA LYS A 595 20.41 -25.17 33.99
C LYS A 595 18.87 -25.23 33.99
N LEU A 596 18.21 -24.82 32.91
CA LEU A 596 16.75 -24.88 32.77
C LEU A 596 16.32 -26.34 32.54
N LYS A 597 15.37 -26.80 33.33
CA LYS A 597 14.86 -28.19 33.29
C LYS A 597 13.56 -28.30 32.48
N ARG A 598 13.10 -27.21 31.93
CA ARG A 598 11.87 -27.13 31.11
C ARG A 598 12.20 -27.12 29.64
N ASP A 599 11.54 -27.98 28.87
CA ASP A 599 11.62 -28.10 27.42
C ASP A 599 10.32 -27.67 26.69
N ASP A 600 9.29 -27.26 27.49
CA ASP A 600 7.99 -26.83 27.01
C ASP A 600 7.87 -25.29 26.88
N VAL A 601 8.99 -24.55 26.91
CA VAL A 601 9.03 -23.08 26.87
C VAL A 601 9.77 -22.62 25.63
N GLU A 602 9.09 -21.83 24.80
CA GLU A 602 9.64 -21.26 23.56
C GLU A 602 10.72 -20.21 23.87
N LEU A 603 11.79 -20.20 23.08
CA LEU A 603 12.89 -19.25 23.20
C LEU A 603 12.93 -18.27 22.03
N TYR A 604 12.89 -16.99 22.33
CA TYR A 604 13.09 -15.90 21.38
C TYR A 604 14.34 -15.10 21.76
N ILE A 605 15.15 -14.75 20.79
CA ILE A 605 16.35 -13.92 20.97
C ILE A 605 16.04 -12.48 20.60
N ASN A 606 16.45 -11.55 21.46
CA ASN A 606 16.27 -10.13 21.32
C ASN A 606 17.59 -9.37 21.49
N HIS A 607 17.59 -8.06 21.24
CA HIS A 607 18.67 -7.11 21.52
C HIS A 607 19.98 -7.41 20.76
N ILE A 608 19.89 -7.99 19.55
CA ILE A 608 21.05 -8.23 18.70
C ILE A 608 21.55 -6.90 18.14
N LYS A 609 22.86 -6.64 18.18
CA LYS A 609 23.41 -5.43 17.54
C LYS A 609 23.52 -5.61 16.04
N PRO A 610 22.93 -4.72 15.19
CA PRO A 610 22.87 -4.89 13.74
C PRO A 610 24.22 -5.08 13.06
N ILE A 611 25.30 -4.53 13.63
CA ILE A 611 26.66 -4.66 13.09
C ILE A 611 27.19 -6.12 13.13
N PHE A 612 26.52 -7.02 13.87
CA PHE A 612 26.91 -8.42 14.01
C PHE A 612 25.95 -9.38 13.30
N ILE A 613 24.99 -8.86 12.53
CA ILE A 613 24.09 -9.62 11.66
C ILE A 613 24.66 -9.69 10.25
#